data_1a7da23e800994ffc239fe36c9fb8bc6
#
_entry.id   1a7da23e800994ffc239fe36c9fb8bc6
#
_cell.length_a   1.000
_cell.length_b   1.000
_cell.length_c   1.000
_cell.angle_alpha   90.00
_cell.angle_beta   90.00
_cell.angle_gamma   90.00
#
_symmetry.space_group_name_H-M   'P 1'
#
loop_
_entity.id
_entity.type
_entity.pdbx_description
1 polymer ?
#
loop_
_entity_poly.entity_id
_entity_poly.type
_entity_poly.pdbx_seq_one_letter_code
_entity_poly.pdbx_strand_id
1 'polypeptide(L)'
;MKSYPRGVYIHIPFCKYICSYCDFNKFYIQRQPVDKYIDCLIKEIESMENIQNVETIYIGGGTPSALSDEQLHRLLTALRNKIPQQLREFTFEANPEDLVDSRVALVKGYGVDRISMGVQTFNNELLKILGRGHVADDVDMAIANCKKHGIEDINVDLMFSLPRQTIDDLYDSMKKVAEYNISHISCYSLILEQKTKLYNQVRDKKVTLPSNETEEKMYNEVINFLTENGYEQYEISNFARPGHESVHNSSYWKNIEYYGLGAGAHGYIDGVRYANQGALKFYIDSMLEKGHARREENTVTPKERIEEEMFLGLRLLEGVDLDIFEEKYGKRVEEIFKNVIDKNIREGYLEIEGNKLRLTRKGLFYGNDVFSEFLLD
;
A
#
# COMPACT_ATOMS: atom_id res chain seq x y z
N MET A 1 -4.49 -21.04 18.07
CA MET A 1 -3.91 -21.80 16.93
C MET A 1 -2.62 -21.10 16.50
N LYS A 2 -1.64 -21.87 15.99
CA LYS A 2 -0.42 -21.23 15.45
C LYS A 2 -0.81 -20.49 14.18
N SER A 3 -0.58 -19.17 14.12
CA SER A 3 -0.75 -18.39 12.90
C SER A 3 0.44 -18.68 11.97
N TYR A 4 0.20 -18.64 10.67
CA TYR A 4 1.26 -18.80 9.66
C TYR A 4 1.20 -17.62 8.69
N PRO A 5 2.34 -17.10 8.23
CA PRO A 5 2.38 -16.00 7.27
C PRO A 5 1.60 -16.33 5.99
N ARG A 6 0.72 -15.43 5.58
CA ARG A 6 -0.12 -15.58 4.37
C ARG A 6 0.31 -14.67 3.23
N GLY A 7 1.10 -13.65 3.52
CA GLY A 7 1.61 -12.68 2.55
C GLY A 7 3.13 -12.63 2.50
N VAL A 8 3.66 -12.26 1.34
CA VAL A 8 5.07 -11.90 1.15
C VAL A 8 5.15 -10.54 0.51
N TYR A 9 5.69 -9.55 1.23
CA TYR A 9 6.04 -8.24 0.72
C TYR A 9 7.52 -8.18 0.35
N ILE A 10 7.82 -7.75 -0.87
CA ILE A 10 9.18 -7.57 -1.38
C ILE A 10 9.43 -6.08 -1.62
N HIS A 11 10.37 -5.52 -0.90
CA HIS A 11 10.74 -4.11 -1.07
C HIS A 11 11.85 -3.94 -2.09
N ILE A 12 11.59 -3.19 -3.15
CA ILE A 12 12.59 -2.79 -4.15
C ILE A 12 12.86 -1.29 -4.00
N PRO A 13 13.93 -0.88 -3.32
CA PRO A 13 14.14 0.50 -2.90
C PRO A 13 14.73 1.39 -4.00
N PHE A 14 14.52 1.07 -5.27
CA PHE A 14 15.13 1.80 -6.38
C PHE A 14 14.10 2.58 -7.18
N CYS A 15 14.45 3.82 -7.56
CA CYS A 15 13.63 4.67 -8.42
C CYS A 15 14.51 5.32 -9.49
N LYS A 16 13.95 5.47 -10.71
CA LYS A 16 14.57 6.27 -11.77
C LYS A 16 14.47 7.77 -11.50
N TYR A 17 13.41 8.18 -10.81
CA TYR A 17 13.11 9.54 -10.38
C TYR A 17 12.68 9.52 -8.91
N ILE A 18 13.02 10.56 -8.16
CA ILE A 18 12.58 10.72 -6.76
C ILE A 18 11.46 11.77 -6.75
N CYS A 19 10.23 11.32 -6.48
CA CYS A 19 9.07 12.20 -6.38
C CYS A 19 9.23 13.21 -5.24
N SER A 20 8.72 14.43 -5.43
CA SER A 20 8.92 15.54 -4.49
C SER A 20 8.28 15.31 -3.11
N TYR A 21 7.26 14.47 -3.04
CA TYR A 21 6.44 14.19 -1.85
C TYR A 21 6.81 12.88 -1.14
N CYS A 22 7.56 11.99 -1.79
CA CYS A 22 7.74 10.62 -1.33
C CYS A 22 8.70 10.54 -0.13
N ASP A 23 8.29 9.83 0.92
CA ASP A 23 9.05 9.55 2.13
C ASP A 23 9.49 8.08 2.26
N PHE A 24 9.03 7.19 1.36
CA PHE A 24 9.39 5.77 1.39
C PHE A 24 10.89 5.54 1.39
N ASN A 25 11.32 4.37 1.87
CA ASN A 25 12.72 3.96 1.79
C ASN A 25 13.10 3.73 0.31
N LYS A 26 13.71 4.72 -0.32
CA LYS A 26 14.06 4.71 -1.74
C LYS A 26 15.40 5.33 -2.00
N PHE A 27 16.02 4.88 -3.08
CA PHE A 27 17.30 5.38 -3.57
C PHE A 27 17.24 5.59 -5.08
N TYR A 28 17.89 6.63 -5.54
CA TYR A 28 18.10 6.84 -6.97
C TYR A 28 18.91 5.69 -7.54
N ILE A 29 18.38 4.94 -8.51
CA ILE A 29 18.97 3.67 -8.97
C ILE A 29 20.37 3.79 -9.54
N GLN A 30 20.70 4.94 -10.16
CA GLN A 30 22.02 5.16 -10.75
C GLN A 30 23.12 5.05 -9.69
N ARG A 31 24.19 4.32 -10.02
CA ARG A 31 25.37 4.08 -9.19
C ARG A 31 25.10 3.29 -7.89
N GLN A 32 23.94 2.69 -7.75
CA GLN A 32 23.68 1.77 -6.63
C GLN A 32 24.15 0.36 -6.97
N PRO A 33 24.54 -0.45 -5.97
CA PRO A 33 24.94 -1.84 -6.16
C PRO A 33 23.70 -2.75 -6.31
N VAL A 34 22.88 -2.50 -7.38
CA VAL A 34 21.58 -3.14 -7.58
C VAL A 34 21.72 -4.67 -7.66
N ASP A 35 22.69 -5.18 -8.43
CA ASP A 35 22.88 -6.63 -8.59
C ASP A 35 23.23 -7.30 -7.27
N LYS A 36 24.11 -6.66 -6.48
CA LYS A 36 24.49 -7.17 -5.15
C LYS A 36 23.29 -7.15 -4.19
N TYR A 37 22.43 -6.14 -4.31
CA TYR A 37 21.17 -6.07 -3.55
C TYR A 37 20.24 -7.23 -3.93
N ILE A 38 20.05 -7.50 -5.23
CA ILE A 38 19.22 -8.59 -5.72
C ILE A 38 19.79 -9.95 -5.26
N ASP A 39 21.12 -10.14 -5.28
CA ASP A 39 21.74 -11.35 -4.74
C ASP A 39 21.42 -11.57 -3.26
N CYS A 40 21.48 -10.51 -2.47
CA CYS A 40 21.14 -10.55 -1.04
C CYS A 40 19.64 -10.83 -0.84
N LEU A 41 18.77 -10.17 -1.61
CA LEU A 41 17.33 -10.37 -1.55
C LEU A 41 16.90 -11.80 -1.93
N ILE A 42 17.55 -12.39 -2.95
CA ILE A 42 17.33 -13.79 -3.31
C ILE A 42 17.69 -14.73 -2.16
N LYS A 43 18.81 -14.51 -1.46
CA LYS A 43 19.18 -15.30 -0.28
C LYS A 43 18.16 -15.13 0.86
N GLU A 44 17.61 -13.92 1.05
CA GLU A 44 16.57 -13.67 2.05
C GLU A 44 15.29 -14.43 1.68
N ILE A 45 14.88 -14.44 0.40
CA ILE A 45 13.76 -15.23 -0.11
C ILE A 45 13.97 -16.73 0.12
N GLU A 46 15.16 -17.24 -0.18
CA GLU A 46 15.51 -18.65 0.01
C GLU A 46 15.47 -19.08 1.48
N SER A 47 15.74 -18.15 2.41
CA SER A 47 15.75 -18.41 3.85
C SER A 47 14.35 -18.49 4.48
N MET A 48 13.27 -18.08 3.79
CA MET A 48 11.91 -18.17 4.32
C MET A 48 11.53 -19.59 4.70
N GLU A 49 10.84 -19.75 5.81
CA GLU A 49 10.27 -21.02 6.29
C GLU A 49 8.73 -20.92 6.31
N ASN A 50 8.05 -22.05 6.49
CA ASN A 50 6.58 -22.11 6.66
C ASN A 50 5.78 -21.41 5.55
N ILE A 51 6.22 -21.53 4.30
CA ILE A 51 5.68 -20.84 3.12
C ILE A 51 4.42 -21.51 2.54
N GLN A 52 3.99 -22.65 3.08
CA GLN A 52 2.88 -23.46 2.54
C GLN A 52 1.54 -22.72 2.52
N ASN A 53 1.39 -21.75 3.43
CA ASN A 53 0.17 -20.96 3.59
C ASN A 53 0.25 -19.57 2.92
N VAL A 54 1.32 -19.29 2.18
CA VAL A 54 1.45 -18.03 1.44
C VAL A 54 0.42 -18.00 0.31
N GLU A 55 -0.44 -17.01 0.36
CA GLU A 55 -1.54 -16.78 -0.59
C GLU A 55 -1.28 -15.59 -1.50
N THR A 56 -0.43 -14.63 -1.05
CA THR A 56 -0.19 -13.40 -1.80
C THR A 56 1.28 -13.03 -1.85
N ILE A 57 1.69 -12.45 -2.98
CA ILE A 57 2.99 -11.79 -3.16
C ILE A 57 2.73 -10.35 -3.59
N TYR A 58 3.45 -9.41 -2.98
CA TYR A 58 3.42 -8.01 -3.36
C TYR A 58 4.86 -7.49 -3.52
N ILE A 59 5.23 -7.12 -4.74
CA ILE A 59 6.52 -6.50 -5.03
C ILE A 59 6.31 -5.00 -5.19
N GLY A 60 6.84 -4.22 -4.25
CA GLY A 60 6.62 -2.78 -4.20
C GLY A 60 7.81 -2.00 -3.63
N GLY A 61 7.53 -0.79 -3.17
CA GLY A 61 8.47 0.05 -2.42
C GLY A 61 8.89 1.35 -3.10
N GLY A 62 10.07 1.39 -3.71
CA GLY A 62 10.49 2.50 -4.57
C GLY A 62 9.78 2.40 -5.91
N THR A 63 10.34 1.59 -6.79
CA THR A 63 9.75 1.32 -8.12
C THR A 63 10.31 0.00 -8.65
N PRO A 64 9.64 -1.12 -8.47
CA PRO A 64 10.11 -2.42 -8.96
C PRO A 64 10.36 -2.44 -10.47
N SER A 65 9.55 -1.72 -11.24
CA SER A 65 9.70 -1.58 -12.68
C SER A 65 10.97 -0.82 -13.12
N ALA A 66 11.70 -0.20 -12.18
CA ALA A 66 13.00 0.42 -12.46
C ALA A 66 14.14 -0.59 -12.66
N LEU A 67 13.96 -1.84 -12.22
CA LEU A 67 14.93 -2.91 -12.41
C LEU A 67 15.07 -3.28 -13.90
N SER A 68 16.25 -3.80 -14.30
CA SER A 68 16.42 -4.37 -15.63
C SER A 68 15.64 -5.68 -15.78
N ASP A 69 15.38 -6.10 -17.03
CA ASP A 69 14.70 -7.37 -17.31
C ASP A 69 15.50 -8.56 -16.76
N GLU A 70 16.83 -8.51 -16.79
CA GLU A 70 17.69 -9.54 -16.21
C GLU A 70 17.56 -9.62 -14.68
N GLN A 71 17.55 -8.46 -13.99
CA GLN A 71 17.37 -8.39 -12.54
C GLN A 71 15.98 -8.89 -12.13
N LEU A 72 14.94 -8.50 -12.87
CA LEU A 72 13.58 -9.02 -12.66
C LEU A 72 13.50 -10.52 -12.88
N HIS A 73 14.10 -11.02 -13.97
CA HIS A 73 14.14 -12.46 -14.26
C HIS A 73 14.74 -13.26 -13.10
N ARG A 74 15.88 -12.82 -12.55
CA ARG A 74 16.54 -13.46 -11.41
C ARG A 74 15.68 -13.47 -10.17
N LEU A 75 15.11 -12.31 -9.81
CA LEU A 75 14.25 -12.15 -8.64
C LEU A 75 12.97 -13.01 -8.74
N LEU A 76 12.27 -12.92 -9.87
CA LEU A 76 11.02 -13.63 -10.10
C LEU A 76 11.24 -15.15 -10.19
N THR A 77 12.36 -15.60 -10.73
CA THR A 77 12.76 -17.03 -10.72
C THR A 77 12.92 -17.52 -9.29
N ALA A 78 13.63 -16.79 -8.44
CA ALA A 78 13.82 -17.18 -7.04
C ALA A 78 12.48 -17.26 -6.28
N LEU A 79 11.58 -16.29 -6.49
CA LEU A 79 10.25 -16.29 -5.91
C LEU A 79 9.42 -17.50 -6.34
N ARG A 80 9.39 -17.80 -7.65
CA ARG A 80 8.60 -18.93 -8.19
C ARG A 80 9.15 -20.29 -7.77
N ASN A 81 10.45 -20.40 -7.53
CA ASN A 81 11.06 -21.63 -7.02
C ASN A 81 10.77 -21.84 -5.53
N LYS A 82 10.56 -20.76 -4.77
CA LYS A 82 10.39 -20.82 -3.31
C LYS A 82 8.92 -20.88 -2.89
N ILE A 83 8.03 -20.11 -3.53
CA ILE A 83 6.66 -19.89 -3.06
C ILE A 83 5.67 -20.79 -3.84
N PRO A 84 4.53 -21.22 -3.22
CA PRO A 84 3.51 -22.03 -3.89
C PRO A 84 3.06 -21.45 -5.23
N GLN A 85 2.73 -22.34 -6.18
CA GLN A 85 2.33 -21.95 -7.53
C GLN A 85 0.92 -21.33 -7.57
N GLN A 86 0.04 -21.72 -6.67
CA GLN A 86 -1.31 -21.21 -6.60
C GLN A 86 -1.39 -20.09 -5.57
N LEU A 87 -1.41 -18.86 -6.07
CA LEU A 87 -1.61 -17.65 -5.30
C LEU A 87 -3.00 -17.08 -5.55
N ARG A 88 -3.52 -16.34 -4.60
CA ARG A 88 -4.76 -15.55 -4.75
C ARG A 88 -4.47 -14.20 -5.39
N GLU A 89 -3.27 -13.65 -5.16
CA GLU A 89 -2.84 -12.37 -5.70
C GLU A 89 -1.31 -12.33 -5.82
N PHE A 90 -0.81 -11.94 -6.99
CA PHE A 90 0.59 -11.60 -7.21
C PHE A 90 0.69 -10.20 -7.82
N THR A 91 0.86 -9.22 -6.95
CA THR A 91 0.92 -7.80 -7.32
C THR A 91 2.34 -7.35 -7.63
N PHE A 92 2.47 -6.53 -8.69
CA PHE A 92 3.70 -5.85 -9.07
C PHE A 92 3.44 -4.35 -9.23
N GLU A 93 4.16 -3.51 -8.47
CA GLU A 93 4.11 -2.06 -8.60
C GLU A 93 4.94 -1.56 -9.77
N ALA A 94 4.40 -0.61 -10.52
CA ALA A 94 5.08 -0.04 -11.67
C ALA A 94 4.73 1.44 -11.89
N ASN A 95 5.64 2.16 -12.53
CA ASN A 95 5.29 3.42 -13.17
C ASN A 95 4.72 3.17 -14.57
N PRO A 96 3.80 4.02 -15.06
CA PRO A 96 3.19 3.87 -16.38
C PRO A 96 4.23 3.72 -17.51
N GLU A 97 5.24 4.59 -17.54
CA GLU A 97 6.28 4.62 -18.58
C GLU A 97 7.16 3.35 -18.65
N ASP A 98 7.14 2.53 -17.61
CA ASP A 98 7.91 1.29 -17.53
C ASP A 98 7.13 0.05 -18.02
N LEU A 99 5.80 0.15 -18.16
CA LEU A 99 4.92 -0.96 -18.56
C LEU A 99 4.85 -1.12 -20.09
N VAL A 100 6.03 -1.21 -20.71
CA VAL A 100 6.14 -1.54 -22.14
C VAL A 100 5.78 -3.02 -22.38
N ASP A 101 5.43 -3.36 -23.62
CA ASP A 101 4.94 -4.67 -24.03
C ASP A 101 5.80 -5.84 -23.51
N SER A 102 7.11 -5.77 -23.70
CA SER A 102 8.06 -6.82 -23.26
C SER A 102 8.12 -6.95 -21.74
N ARG A 103 8.02 -5.84 -21.00
CA ARG A 103 8.03 -5.84 -19.54
C ARG A 103 6.79 -6.51 -18.97
N VAL A 104 5.61 -6.17 -19.51
CA VAL A 104 4.34 -6.78 -19.09
C VAL A 104 4.34 -8.28 -19.41
N ALA A 105 4.81 -8.67 -20.61
CA ALA A 105 4.97 -10.06 -20.97
C ALA A 105 5.90 -10.83 -20.01
N LEU A 106 7.02 -10.20 -19.62
CA LEU A 106 7.98 -10.78 -18.68
C LEU A 106 7.31 -11.07 -17.33
N VAL A 107 6.73 -10.05 -16.67
CA VAL A 107 6.16 -10.23 -15.32
C VAL A 107 4.96 -11.18 -15.34
N LYS A 108 4.12 -11.13 -16.39
CA LYS A 108 3.01 -12.07 -16.60
C LYS A 108 3.50 -13.51 -16.73
N GLY A 109 4.61 -13.72 -17.45
CA GLY A 109 5.23 -15.05 -17.62
C GLY A 109 5.65 -15.69 -16.29
N TYR A 110 5.88 -14.89 -15.25
CA TYR A 110 6.14 -15.34 -13.89
C TYR A 110 4.89 -15.42 -13.01
N GLY A 111 3.70 -15.20 -13.57
CA GLY A 111 2.43 -15.35 -12.87
C GLY A 111 2.00 -14.12 -12.10
N VAL A 112 2.54 -12.93 -12.39
CA VAL A 112 1.95 -11.67 -11.92
C VAL A 112 0.56 -11.56 -12.55
N ASP A 113 -0.46 -11.39 -11.72
CA ASP A 113 -1.86 -11.29 -12.12
C ASP A 113 -2.48 -9.93 -11.80
N ARG A 114 -1.80 -9.12 -10.98
CA ARG A 114 -2.22 -7.77 -10.62
C ARG A 114 -1.09 -6.75 -10.80
N ILE A 115 -1.41 -5.62 -11.45
CA ILE A 115 -0.50 -4.46 -11.56
C ILE A 115 -1.03 -3.32 -10.70
N SER A 116 -0.16 -2.71 -9.88
CA SER A 116 -0.45 -1.44 -9.20
C SER A 116 0.33 -0.32 -9.87
N MET A 117 -0.39 0.64 -10.44
CA MET A 117 0.20 1.68 -11.29
C MET A 117 0.15 3.06 -10.64
N GLY A 118 1.31 3.64 -10.35
CA GLY A 118 1.41 4.96 -9.75
C GLY A 118 1.16 6.09 -10.76
N VAL A 119 -0.08 6.44 -11.02
CA VAL A 119 -0.49 7.51 -11.95
C VAL A 119 -0.52 8.87 -11.26
N GLN A 120 -1.12 8.95 -10.10
CA GLN A 120 -1.29 10.13 -9.23
C GLN A 120 -2.31 11.15 -9.77
N THR A 121 -2.21 11.56 -11.01
CA THR A 121 -3.11 12.51 -11.70
C THR A 121 -2.90 12.41 -13.21
N PHE A 122 -3.89 12.82 -13.98
CA PHE A 122 -3.75 12.96 -15.46
C PHE A 122 -3.41 14.39 -15.89
N ASN A 123 -3.27 15.32 -14.94
CA ASN A 123 -2.80 16.67 -15.25
C ASN A 123 -1.27 16.71 -15.31
N ASN A 124 -0.71 16.88 -16.51
CA ASN A 124 0.74 16.91 -16.75
C ASN A 124 1.48 18.01 -15.99
N GLU A 125 0.85 19.14 -15.68
CA GLU A 125 1.48 20.20 -14.88
C GLU A 125 1.60 19.77 -13.41
N LEU A 126 0.59 19.08 -12.88
CA LEU A 126 0.66 18.51 -11.52
C LEU A 126 1.70 17.39 -11.47
N LEU A 127 1.79 16.52 -12.48
CA LEU A 127 2.85 15.51 -12.57
C LEU A 127 4.25 16.10 -12.50
N LYS A 128 4.49 17.24 -13.18
CA LYS A 128 5.77 17.97 -13.10
C LYS A 128 6.04 18.50 -11.68
N ILE A 129 5.03 19.03 -10.99
CA ILE A 129 5.16 19.51 -9.61
C ILE A 129 5.54 18.36 -8.68
N LEU A 130 4.92 17.19 -8.87
CA LEU A 130 5.20 15.98 -8.13
C LEU A 130 6.57 15.36 -8.46
N GLY A 131 7.17 15.73 -9.58
CA GLY A 131 8.44 15.17 -10.06
C GLY A 131 8.29 13.77 -10.64
N ARG A 132 7.12 13.47 -11.24
CA ARG A 132 6.86 12.21 -11.95
C ARG A 132 7.60 12.19 -13.29
N GLY A 133 8.01 10.99 -13.72
CA GLY A 133 8.72 10.80 -15.01
C GLY A 133 7.79 10.60 -16.20
N HIS A 134 6.56 10.13 -15.96
CA HIS A 134 5.57 9.85 -16.99
C HIS A 134 4.69 11.08 -17.32
N VAL A 135 3.98 10.97 -18.42
CA VAL A 135 2.89 11.86 -18.83
C VAL A 135 1.57 11.05 -18.91
N ALA A 136 0.45 11.75 -19.01
CA ALA A 136 -0.88 11.11 -19.04
C ALA A 136 -1.01 10.03 -20.14
N ASP A 137 -0.43 10.26 -21.32
CA ASP A 137 -0.50 9.33 -22.46
C ASP A 137 0.22 8.00 -22.21
N ASP A 138 1.22 7.97 -21.32
CA ASP A 138 1.92 6.72 -20.95
C ASP A 138 0.97 5.73 -20.27
N VAL A 139 -0.06 6.24 -19.58
CA VAL A 139 -1.06 5.41 -18.88
C VAL A 139 -1.93 4.65 -19.89
N ASP A 140 -2.32 5.27 -21.00
CA ASP A 140 -3.08 4.63 -22.08
C ASP A 140 -2.34 3.41 -22.62
N MET A 141 -1.06 3.55 -22.90
CA MET A 141 -0.21 2.44 -23.39
C MET A 141 0.00 1.36 -22.33
N ALA A 142 0.24 1.75 -21.09
CA ALA A 142 0.45 0.82 -19.98
C ALA A 142 -0.77 -0.08 -19.76
N ILE A 143 -1.97 0.49 -19.71
CA ILE A 143 -3.22 -0.26 -19.55
C ILE A 143 -3.47 -1.17 -20.76
N ALA A 144 -3.27 -0.66 -21.98
CA ALA A 144 -3.42 -1.47 -23.19
C ALA A 144 -2.46 -2.67 -23.20
N ASN A 145 -1.19 -2.48 -22.78
CA ASN A 145 -0.23 -3.57 -22.67
C ASN A 145 -0.63 -4.59 -21.59
N CYS A 146 -1.10 -4.16 -20.41
CA CYS A 146 -1.57 -5.07 -19.38
C CYS A 146 -2.72 -5.95 -19.90
N LYS A 147 -3.76 -5.34 -20.49
CA LYS A 147 -4.90 -6.06 -21.04
C LYS A 147 -4.50 -7.00 -22.19
N LYS A 148 -3.60 -6.56 -23.08
CA LYS A 148 -3.07 -7.40 -24.17
C LYS A 148 -2.44 -8.70 -23.67
N HIS A 149 -1.77 -8.65 -22.53
CA HIS A 149 -1.13 -9.84 -21.92
C HIS A 149 -2.03 -10.55 -20.89
N GLY A 150 -3.31 -10.21 -20.81
CA GLY A 150 -4.28 -10.87 -19.90
C GLY A 150 -4.03 -10.57 -18.43
N ILE A 151 -3.54 -9.35 -18.10
CA ILE A 151 -3.58 -8.81 -16.74
C ILE A 151 -4.80 -7.89 -16.68
N GLU A 152 -5.89 -8.42 -16.16
CA GLU A 152 -7.16 -7.71 -16.02
C GLU A 152 -7.29 -7.00 -14.67
N ASP A 153 -6.58 -7.48 -13.65
CA ASP A 153 -6.58 -6.86 -12.34
C ASP A 153 -5.55 -5.72 -12.30
N ILE A 154 -6.06 -4.51 -12.53
CA ILE A 154 -5.26 -3.29 -12.61
C ILE A 154 -5.74 -2.32 -11.55
N ASN A 155 -4.81 -1.91 -10.69
CA ASN A 155 -4.97 -0.77 -9.81
C ASN A 155 -4.33 0.48 -10.40
N VAL A 156 -5.01 1.61 -10.30
CA VAL A 156 -4.47 2.94 -10.55
C VAL A 156 -4.46 3.73 -9.25
N ASP A 157 -3.28 4.22 -8.87
CA ASP A 157 -3.15 5.14 -7.76
C ASP A 157 -3.44 6.57 -8.22
N LEU A 158 -4.40 7.22 -7.58
CA LEU A 158 -4.69 8.65 -7.71
C LEU A 158 -4.40 9.37 -6.40
N MET A 159 -4.06 10.64 -6.50
CA MET A 159 -3.87 11.50 -5.34
C MET A 159 -4.75 12.74 -5.45
N PHE A 160 -5.33 13.13 -4.31
CA PHE A 160 -6.00 14.42 -4.16
C PHE A 160 -5.28 15.31 -3.15
N SER A 161 -5.75 16.54 -3.01
CA SER A 161 -5.09 17.57 -2.20
C SER A 161 -3.66 17.91 -2.66
N LEU A 162 -3.37 17.74 -3.97
CA LEU A 162 -2.09 18.08 -4.55
C LEU A 162 -1.87 19.60 -4.59
N PRO A 163 -0.62 20.08 -4.58
CA PRO A 163 -0.34 21.51 -4.76
C PRO A 163 -0.97 22.06 -6.03
N ARG A 164 -1.77 23.10 -5.91
CA ARG A 164 -2.51 23.77 -7.00
C ARG A 164 -3.61 22.93 -7.67
N GLN A 165 -3.88 21.72 -7.19
CA GLN A 165 -4.96 20.90 -7.74
C GLN A 165 -6.31 21.55 -7.45
N THR A 166 -7.15 21.61 -8.45
CA THR A 166 -8.56 21.98 -8.33
C THR A 166 -9.44 20.75 -8.21
N ILE A 167 -10.71 20.94 -7.83
CA ILE A 167 -11.70 19.84 -7.84
C ILE A 167 -11.92 19.33 -9.27
N ASP A 168 -11.87 20.22 -10.26
CA ASP A 168 -12.03 19.85 -11.69
C ASP A 168 -10.85 18.97 -12.15
N ASP A 169 -9.59 19.28 -11.77
CA ASP A 169 -8.43 18.43 -12.07
C ASP A 169 -8.58 17.01 -11.51
N LEU A 170 -9.11 16.91 -10.30
CA LEU A 170 -9.39 15.61 -9.67
C LEU A 170 -10.50 14.87 -10.40
N TYR A 171 -11.59 15.58 -10.72
CA TYR A 171 -12.74 15.02 -11.45
C TYR A 171 -12.33 14.50 -12.83
N ASP A 172 -11.54 15.27 -13.59
CA ASP A 172 -11.03 14.85 -14.90
C ASP A 172 -10.16 13.60 -14.79
N SER A 173 -9.32 13.52 -13.74
CA SER A 173 -8.51 12.33 -13.48
C SER A 173 -9.36 11.10 -13.16
N MET A 174 -10.38 11.23 -12.31
CA MET A 174 -11.31 10.13 -11.97
C MET A 174 -12.11 9.69 -13.20
N LYS A 175 -12.60 10.63 -14.00
CA LYS A 175 -13.33 10.34 -15.23
C LYS A 175 -12.46 9.56 -16.20
N LYS A 176 -11.22 9.98 -16.41
CA LYS A 176 -10.28 9.26 -17.29
C LYS A 176 -10.04 7.83 -16.82
N VAL A 177 -9.86 7.61 -15.50
CA VAL A 177 -9.70 6.26 -14.94
C VAL A 177 -10.97 5.40 -15.13
N ALA A 178 -12.14 5.98 -14.93
CA ALA A 178 -13.41 5.26 -15.13
C ALA A 178 -13.59 4.79 -16.58
N GLU A 179 -13.14 5.58 -17.58
CA GLU A 179 -13.16 5.22 -19.00
C GLU A 179 -12.36 3.96 -19.32
N TYR A 180 -11.29 3.66 -18.56
CA TYR A 180 -10.49 2.44 -18.75
C TYR A 180 -11.19 1.17 -18.28
N ASN A 181 -12.25 1.29 -17.49
CA ASN A 181 -12.98 0.15 -16.92
C ASN A 181 -12.05 -0.86 -16.23
N ILE A 182 -11.18 -0.36 -15.37
CA ILE A 182 -10.24 -1.17 -14.56
C ILE A 182 -10.92 -1.70 -13.28
N SER A 183 -10.27 -2.63 -12.60
CA SER A 183 -10.81 -3.34 -11.45
C SER A 183 -10.69 -2.58 -10.13
N HIS A 184 -9.67 -1.73 -9.96
CA HIS A 184 -9.31 -1.17 -8.66
C HIS A 184 -8.74 0.26 -8.78
N ILE A 185 -9.02 1.10 -7.79
CA ILE A 185 -8.51 2.47 -7.68
C ILE A 185 -8.08 2.72 -6.24
N SER A 186 -6.82 3.10 -6.04
CA SER A 186 -6.35 3.69 -4.78
C SER A 186 -6.42 5.22 -4.92
N CYS A 187 -7.17 5.89 -4.06
CA CYS A 187 -7.27 7.35 -4.09
C CYS A 187 -7.03 7.91 -2.70
N TYR A 188 -5.88 8.56 -2.50
CA TYR A 188 -5.44 9.02 -1.19
C TYR A 188 -5.02 10.49 -1.19
N SER A 189 -5.21 11.14 -0.05
CA SER A 189 -4.76 12.51 0.16
C SER A 189 -3.24 12.59 0.20
N LEU A 190 -2.71 13.69 -0.30
CA LEU A 190 -1.31 14.03 -0.13
C LEU A 190 -0.99 14.31 1.33
N ILE A 191 -0.19 13.45 1.96
CA ILE A 191 0.38 13.71 3.28
C ILE A 191 1.71 14.45 3.12
N LEU A 192 1.86 15.58 3.84
CA LEU A 192 3.08 16.39 3.78
C LEU A 192 4.13 15.87 4.76
N GLU A 193 4.96 14.94 4.30
CA GLU A 193 5.97 14.30 5.10
C GLU A 193 7.24 15.16 5.27
N GLN A 194 7.76 15.22 6.51
CA GLN A 194 9.04 15.86 6.82
C GLN A 194 10.18 15.21 6.01
N LYS A 195 11.24 15.98 5.73
CA LYS A 195 12.41 15.56 4.93
C LYS A 195 12.14 15.35 3.43
N THR A 196 10.92 15.59 2.96
CA THR A 196 10.62 15.60 1.52
C THR A 196 10.97 16.94 0.87
N LYS A 197 11.18 16.94 -0.45
CA LYS A 197 11.39 18.18 -1.21
C LYS A 197 10.15 19.08 -1.14
N LEU A 198 8.97 18.47 -1.22
CA LEU A 198 7.70 19.19 -1.16
C LEU A 198 7.48 19.87 0.20
N TYR A 199 7.81 19.20 1.31
CA TYR A 199 7.76 19.82 2.64
C TYR A 199 8.57 21.12 2.70
N ASN A 200 9.80 21.11 2.18
CA ASN A 200 10.64 22.29 2.14
C ASN A 200 10.03 23.40 1.25
N GLN A 201 9.42 23.03 0.12
CA GLN A 201 8.77 24.00 -0.78
C GLN A 201 7.54 24.66 -0.12
N VAL A 202 6.73 23.89 0.62
CA VAL A 202 5.57 24.42 1.36
C VAL A 202 6.03 25.28 2.53
N ARG A 203 6.98 24.83 3.34
CA ARG A 203 7.58 25.61 4.43
C ARG A 203 8.14 26.95 3.95
N ASP A 204 8.83 26.94 2.82
CA ASP A 204 9.43 28.14 2.20
C ASP A 204 8.40 28.97 1.42
N LYS A 205 7.10 28.65 1.49
CA LYS A 205 5.98 29.32 0.80
C LYS A 205 6.10 29.39 -0.71
N LYS A 206 6.87 28.48 -1.33
CA LYS A 206 7.02 28.37 -2.80
C LYS A 206 5.81 27.65 -3.42
N VAL A 207 5.15 26.82 -2.63
CA VAL A 207 3.99 26.02 -3.01
C VAL A 207 2.98 26.07 -1.89
N THR A 208 1.69 26.11 -2.22
CA THR A 208 0.57 26.04 -1.27
C THR A 208 -0.23 24.79 -1.50
N LEU A 209 -0.68 24.16 -0.43
CA LEU A 209 -1.63 23.05 -0.46
C LEU A 209 -3.07 23.58 -0.37
N PRO A 210 -4.07 22.81 -0.82
CA PRO A 210 -5.47 23.08 -0.55
C PRO A 210 -5.75 23.20 0.95
N SER A 211 -6.83 23.87 1.33
CA SER A 211 -7.29 23.91 2.72
C SER A 211 -7.92 22.57 3.13
N ASN A 212 -7.96 22.28 4.43
CA ASN A 212 -8.63 21.08 4.96
C ASN A 212 -10.10 20.98 4.48
N GLU A 213 -10.80 22.11 4.39
CA GLU A 213 -12.17 22.14 3.85
C GLU A 213 -12.22 21.71 2.36
N THR A 214 -11.23 22.13 1.57
CA THR A 214 -11.13 21.73 0.17
C THR A 214 -10.78 20.24 0.08
N GLU A 215 -9.88 19.77 0.91
CA GLU A 215 -9.47 18.36 0.98
C GLU A 215 -10.66 17.46 1.36
N GLU A 216 -11.45 17.84 2.36
CA GLU A 216 -12.68 17.13 2.74
C GLU A 216 -13.70 17.08 1.58
N LYS A 217 -13.87 18.20 0.85
CA LYS A 217 -14.71 18.24 -0.35
C LYS A 217 -14.17 17.28 -1.43
N MET A 218 -12.87 17.30 -1.70
CA MET A 218 -12.25 16.41 -2.66
C MET A 218 -12.46 14.93 -2.29
N TYR A 219 -12.29 14.58 -1.02
CA TYR A 219 -12.52 13.20 -0.57
C TYR A 219 -13.97 12.77 -0.75
N ASN A 220 -14.93 13.66 -0.43
CA ASN A 220 -16.33 13.36 -0.64
C ASN A 220 -16.68 13.20 -2.12
N GLU A 221 -16.08 14.00 -3.03
CA GLU A 221 -16.23 13.85 -4.47
C GLU A 221 -15.65 12.51 -4.97
N VAL A 222 -14.49 12.09 -4.44
CA VAL A 222 -13.91 10.77 -4.75
C VAL A 222 -14.90 9.65 -4.41
N ILE A 223 -15.44 9.64 -3.20
CA ILE A 223 -16.39 8.60 -2.77
C ILE A 223 -17.63 8.60 -3.65
N ASN A 224 -18.24 9.79 -3.88
CA ASN A 224 -19.46 9.90 -4.67
C ASN A 224 -19.23 9.41 -6.12
N PHE A 225 -18.21 9.98 -6.78
CA PHE A 225 -17.92 9.68 -8.18
C PHE A 225 -17.61 8.19 -8.39
N LEU A 226 -16.73 7.61 -7.57
CA LEU A 226 -16.33 6.21 -7.74
C LEU A 226 -17.49 5.27 -7.45
N THR A 227 -18.31 5.55 -6.43
CA THR A 227 -19.50 4.75 -6.14
C THR A 227 -20.52 4.81 -7.28
N GLU A 228 -20.78 5.99 -7.85
CA GLU A 228 -21.68 6.15 -9.00
C GLU A 228 -21.17 5.44 -10.26
N ASN A 229 -19.84 5.21 -10.35
CA ASN A 229 -19.22 4.48 -11.45
C ASN A 229 -18.99 2.98 -11.17
N GLY A 230 -19.62 2.43 -10.11
CA GLY A 230 -19.67 0.99 -9.80
C GLY A 230 -18.45 0.46 -9.08
N TYR A 231 -17.69 1.31 -8.38
CA TYR A 231 -16.66 0.91 -7.43
C TYR A 231 -17.22 0.95 -6.02
N GLU A 232 -16.88 -0.03 -5.21
CA GLU A 232 -17.17 -0.07 -3.79
C GLU A 232 -15.94 0.34 -3.00
N GLN A 233 -16.09 1.32 -2.10
CA GLN A 233 -15.06 1.62 -1.15
C GLN A 233 -15.02 0.50 -0.13
N TYR A 234 -13.86 -0.16 0.09
CA TYR A 234 -13.75 -1.25 1.05
C TYR A 234 -12.82 -0.92 2.23
N GLU A 235 -11.96 0.10 2.07
CA GLU A 235 -11.17 0.70 3.15
C GLU A 235 -10.97 2.20 2.84
N ILE A 236 -10.29 2.94 3.70
CA ILE A 236 -10.24 4.41 3.66
C ILE A 236 -9.85 4.99 2.30
N SER A 237 -8.87 4.38 1.63
CA SER A 237 -8.27 4.92 0.40
C SER A 237 -8.50 4.07 -0.83
N ASN A 238 -9.08 2.88 -0.68
CA ASN A 238 -9.17 1.90 -1.77
C ASN A 238 -10.61 1.59 -2.18
N PHE A 239 -10.81 1.58 -3.48
CA PHE A 239 -12.07 1.35 -4.16
C PHE A 239 -11.88 0.22 -5.18
N ALA A 240 -12.78 -0.73 -5.20
CA ALA A 240 -12.72 -1.86 -6.12
C ALA A 240 -14.08 -2.17 -6.74
N ARG A 241 -14.07 -2.79 -7.92
CA ARG A 241 -15.25 -3.50 -8.37
C ARG A 241 -15.45 -4.72 -7.47
N PRO A 242 -16.71 -5.17 -7.23
CA PRO A 242 -16.98 -6.32 -6.38
C PRO A 242 -16.10 -7.53 -6.72
N GLY A 243 -15.39 -8.07 -5.73
CA GLY A 243 -14.49 -9.21 -5.87
C GLY A 243 -13.06 -8.88 -6.36
N HIS A 244 -12.70 -7.59 -6.48
CA HIS A 244 -11.37 -7.13 -6.87
C HIS A 244 -10.66 -6.32 -5.78
N GLU A 245 -11.09 -6.45 -4.53
CA GLU A 245 -10.40 -5.87 -3.39
C GLU A 245 -9.00 -6.49 -3.27
N SER A 246 -7.97 -5.68 -2.99
CA SER A 246 -6.62 -6.24 -2.80
C SER A 246 -6.59 -7.19 -1.60
N VAL A 247 -6.31 -8.45 -1.89
CA VAL A 247 -6.19 -9.50 -0.87
C VAL A 247 -4.98 -9.24 0.01
N HIS A 248 -3.86 -8.81 -0.61
CA HIS A 248 -2.62 -8.53 0.11
C HIS A 248 -2.79 -7.37 1.09
N ASN A 249 -3.29 -6.21 0.62
CA ASN A 249 -3.48 -5.03 1.47
C ASN A 249 -4.53 -5.28 2.56
N SER A 250 -5.63 -5.98 2.23
CA SER A 250 -6.64 -6.35 3.23
C SER A 250 -6.09 -7.23 4.33
N SER A 251 -5.05 -8.04 4.06
CA SER A 251 -4.42 -8.87 5.08
C SER A 251 -3.72 -8.05 6.17
N TYR A 252 -3.19 -6.87 5.84
CA TYR A 252 -2.61 -5.94 6.82
C TYR A 252 -3.67 -5.41 7.78
N TRP A 253 -4.82 -5.00 7.24
CA TRP A 253 -5.94 -4.47 8.05
C TRP A 253 -6.60 -5.54 8.92
N LYS A 254 -6.48 -6.81 8.54
CA LYS A 254 -6.91 -7.98 9.32
C LYS A 254 -5.83 -8.51 10.27
N ASN A 255 -4.73 -7.78 10.42
CA ASN A 255 -3.59 -8.12 11.26
C ASN A 255 -3.04 -9.54 11.02
N ILE A 256 -3.01 -9.98 9.75
CA ILE A 256 -2.50 -11.30 9.33
C ILE A 256 -0.98 -11.24 9.21
N GLU A 257 -0.31 -12.29 9.66
CA GLU A 257 1.14 -12.41 9.58
C GLU A 257 1.64 -12.48 8.13
N TYR A 258 2.80 -11.83 7.88
CA TYR A 258 3.42 -11.74 6.56
C TYR A 258 4.92 -11.58 6.64
N TYR A 259 5.62 -12.01 5.59
CA TYR A 259 7.04 -11.74 5.39
C TYR A 259 7.24 -10.36 4.77
N GLY A 260 8.17 -9.58 5.35
CA GLY A 260 8.68 -8.34 4.77
C GLY A 260 10.16 -8.51 4.42
N LEU A 261 10.49 -8.54 3.14
CA LEU A 261 11.83 -8.80 2.63
C LEU A 261 12.40 -7.58 1.91
N GLY A 262 13.71 -7.40 1.99
CA GLY A 262 14.41 -6.27 1.39
C GLY A 262 14.69 -5.13 2.36
N ALA A 263 15.47 -4.15 1.91
CA ALA A 263 15.97 -3.04 2.71
C ALA A 263 14.83 -2.12 3.18
N GLY A 264 14.63 -2.01 4.49
CA GLY A 264 13.59 -1.21 5.10
C GLY A 264 12.20 -1.85 5.10
N ALA A 265 12.07 -3.09 4.65
CA ALA A 265 10.83 -3.83 4.77
C ALA A 265 10.49 -4.13 6.23
N HIS A 266 9.20 -4.10 6.53
CA HIS A 266 8.64 -4.55 7.80
C HIS A 266 7.94 -5.89 7.59
N GLY A 267 7.94 -6.74 8.61
CA GLY A 267 7.23 -8.02 8.61
C GLY A 267 6.62 -8.31 9.96
N TYR A 268 5.73 -9.29 9.98
CA TYR A 268 5.04 -9.77 11.17
C TYR A 268 4.94 -11.30 11.12
N ILE A 269 5.64 -12.01 11.99
CA ILE A 269 5.74 -13.47 12.01
C ILE A 269 5.79 -13.98 13.45
N ASP A 270 5.05 -15.03 13.75
CA ASP A 270 5.00 -15.68 15.07
C ASP A 270 4.77 -14.66 16.22
N GLY A 271 3.95 -13.64 15.98
CA GLY A 271 3.67 -12.58 16.94
C GLY A 271 4.81 -11.58 17.14
N VAL A 272 5.82 -11.58 16.27
CA VAL A 272 6.95 -10.63 16.30
C VAL A 272 6.89 -9.72 15.09
N ARG A 273 6.80 -8.41 15.31
CA ARG A 273 7.02 -7.39 14.27
C ARG A 273 8.51 -7.12 14.15
N TYR A 274 9.01 -7.07 12.93
CA TYR A 274 10.40 -6.75 12.66
C TYR A 274 10.55 -5.73 11.55
N ALA A 275 11.70 -5.05 11.56
CA ALA A 275 12.11 -4.15 10.49
C ALA A 275 13.51 -4.50 10.01
N ASN A 276 13.71 -4.55 8.71
CA ASN A 276 15.03 -4.72 8.10
C ASN A 276 15.84 -3.41 8.11
N GLN A 277 17.16 -3.53 7.95
CA GLN A 277 18.07 -2.39 7.75
C GLN A 277 17.57 -1.54 6.55
N GLY A 278 17.34 -0.24 6.78
CA GLY A 278 16.83 0.65 5.73
C GLY A 278 17.90 1.09 4.73
N ALA A 279 19.12 1.38 5.18
CA ALA A 279 20.19 1.79 4.27
C ALA A 279 20.76 0.61 3.49
N LEU A 280 20.89 0.74 2.16
CA LEU A 280 21.37 -0.33 1.27
C LEU A 280 22.65 -0.98 1.73
N LYS A 281 23.64 -0.16 2.15
CA LYS A 281 24.92 -0.68 2.64
C LYS A 281 24.73 -1.60 3.84
N PHE A 282 23.96 -1.17 4.83
CA PHE A 282 23.74 -1.95 6.05
C PHE A 282 22.91 -3.20 5.80
N TYR A 283 21.94 -3.12 4.89
CA TYR A 283 21.19 -4.30 4.46
C TYR A 283 22.11 -5.35 3.82
N ILE A 284 22.91 -4.95 2.84
CA ILE A 284 23.83 -5.85 2.12
C ILE A 284 24.87 -6.43 3.08
N ASP A 285 25.51 -5.60 3.89
CA ASP A 285 26.53 -6.06 4.84
C ASP A 285 25.94 -7.06 5.85
N SER A 286 24.75 -6.76 6.40
CA SER A 286 24.05 -7.65 7.34
C SER A 286 23.71 -9.01 6.71
N MET A 287 23.19 -9.00 5.48
CA MET A 287 22.89 -10.23 4.74
C MET A 287 24.13 -11.09 4.49
N LEU A 288 25.27 -10.46 4.16
CA LEU A 288 26.53 -11.17 3.89
C LEU A 288 27.18 -11.72 5.17
N GLU A 289 27.08 -11.00 6.26
CA GLU A 289 27.74 -11.35 7.53
C GLU A 289 26.88 -12.28 8.39
N LYS A 290 25.58 -12.06 8.44
CA LYS A 290 24.64 -12.72 9.38
C LYS A 290 23.63 -13.63 8.72
N GLY A 291 23.43 -13.52 7.40
CA GLY A 291 22.38 -14.23 6.65
C GLY A 291 20.98 -13.64 6.82
N HIS A 292 20.81 -12.54 7.56
CA HIS A 292 19.55 -11.81 7.71
C HIS A 292 19.78 -10.32 7.87
N ALA A 293 18.78 -9.49 7.58
CA ALA A 293 18.88 -8.03 7.63
C ALA A 293 18.06 -7.38 8.75
N ARG A 294 17.50 -8.15 9.67
CA ARG A 294 16.65 -7.63 10.76
C ARG A 294 17.44 -6.68 11.64
N ARG A 295 16.91 -5.47 11.85
CA ARG A 295 17.46 -4.41 12.69
C ARG A 295 16.72 -4.31 14.02
N GLU A 296 15.40 -4.43 13.95
CA GLU A 296 14.50 -4.29 15.09
C GLU A 296 13.56 -5.49 15.12
N GLU A 297 13.28 -5.98 16.32
CA GLU A 297 12.28 -7.02 16.57
C GLU A 297 11.49 -6.61 17.82
N ASN A 298 10.18 -6.65 17.73
CA ASN A 298 9.28 -6.36 18.84
C ASN A 298 8.24 -7.47 18.96
N THR A 299 8.24 -8.18 20.08
CA THR A 299 7.20 -9.15 20.40
C THR A 299 5.93 -8.41 20.77
N VAL A 300 4.90 -8.54 19.96
CA VAL A 300 3.62 -7.87 20.16
C VAL A 300 2.95 -8.38 21.44
N THR A 301 2.78 -7.49 22.41
CA THR A 301 2.16 -7.80 23.68
C THR A 301 0.64 -8.03 23.53
N PRO A 302 -0.04 -8.69 24.50
CA PRO A 302 -1.50 -8.80 24.47
C PRO A 302 -2.22 -7.45 24.39
N LYS A 303 -1.67 -6.41 25.04
CA LYS A 303 -2.19 -5.04 24.98
C LYS A 303 -2.09 -4.49 23.54
N GLU A 304 -0.91 -4.51 22.94
CA GLU A 304 -0.68 -4.05 21.57
C GLU A 304 -1.55 -4.80 20.55
N ARG A 305 -1.79 -6.10 20.74
CA ARG A 305 -2.70 -6.88 19.86
C ARG A 305 -4.12 -6.36 19.87
N ILE A 306 -4.61 -5.97 21.05
CA ILE A 306 -5.95 -5.40 21.22
C ILE A 306 -6.02 -4.01 20.54
N GLU A 307 -5.00 -3.18 20.74
CA GLU A 307 -4.88 -1.87 20.10
C GLU A 307 -4.84 -2.00 18.56
N GLU A 308 -3.97 -2.90 18.06
CA GLU A 308 -3.82 -3.17 16.63
C GLU A 308 -5.12 -3.67 16.00
N GLU A 309 -5.87 -4.57 16.65
CA GLU A 309 -7.16 -5.05 16.15
C GLU A 309 -8.13 -3.88 15.94
N MET A 310 -8.11 -2.89 16.82
CA MET A 310 -8.98 -1.71 16.69
C MET A 310 -8.53 -0.79 15.56
N PHE A 311 -7.30 -0.28 15.59
CA PHE A 311 -6.90 0.74 14.63
C PHE A 311 -6.65 0.18 13.22
N LEU A 312 -6.29 -1.11 13.07
CA LEU A 312 -6.21 -1.74 11.76
C LEU A 312 -7.62 -2.13 11.25
N GLY A 313 -8.44 -2.74 12.10
CA GLY A 313 -9.78 -3.19 11.71
C GLY A 313 -10.73 -2.04 11.36
N LEU A 314 -10.63 -0.90 12.05
CA LEU A 314 -11.42 0.29 11.75
C LEU A 314 -11.04 0.98 10.43
N ARG A 315 -9.91 0.61 9.79
CA ARG A 315 -9.60 1.07 8.44
C ARG A 315 -10.51 0.44 7.39
N LEU A 316 -10.98 -0.78 7.62
CA LEU A 316 -11.95 -1.44 6.76
C LEU A 316 -13.34 -0.83 6.96
N LEU A 317 -14.08 -0.60 5.86
CA LEU A 317 -15.45 -0.08 5.96
C LEU A 317 -16.40 -1.06 6.64
N GLU A 318 -16.10 -2.36 6.59
CA GLU A 318 -16.83 -3.36 7.35
C GLU A 318 -16.62 -3.25 8.87
N GLY A 319 -15.52 -2.60 9.29
CA GLY A 319 -15.20 -2.37 10.70
C GLY A 319 -14.74 -3.62 11.46
N VAL A 320 -14.73 -3.49 12.79
CA VAL A 320 -14.35 -4.55 13.74
C VAL A 320 -15.57 -5.36 14.13
N ASP A 321 -15.52 -6.67 13.96
CA ASP A 321 -16.55 -7.59 14.38
C ASP A 321 -16.44 -7.84 15.89
N LEU A 322 -17.48 -7.45 16.63
CA LEU A 322 -17.50 -7.47 18.10
C LEU A 322 -17.50 -8.89 18.68
N ASP A 323 -18.15 -9.83 17.98
CA ASP A 323 -18.21 -11.23 18.42
C ASP A 323 -16.85 -11.92 18.20
N ILE A 324 -16.21 -11.68 17.03
CA ILE A 324 -14.87 -12.18 16.74
C ILE A 324 -13.84 -11.59 17.71
N PHE A 325 -13.97 -10.32 18.04
CA PHE A 325 -13.09 -9.68 19.03
C PHE A 325 -13.23 -10.35 20.40
N GLU A 326 -14.47 -10.59 20.88
CA GLU A 326 -14.72 -11.27 22.15
C GLU A 326 -14.17 -12.70 22.15
N GLU A 327 -14.32 -13.44 21.04
CA GLU A 327 -13.76 -14.79 20.88
C GLU A 327 -12.22 -14.78 20.97
N LYS A 328 -11.57 -13.79 20.32
CA LYS A 328 -10.10 -13.68 20.31
C LYS A 328 -9.50 -13.28 21.65
N TYR A 329 -10.14 -12.34 22.35
CA TYR A 329 -9.54 -11.66 23.50
C TYR A 329 -10.23 -12.00 24.84
N GLY A 330 -11.36 -12.70 24.83
CA GLY A 330 -12.12 -13.08 26.02
C GLY A 330 -12.76 -11.90 26.76
N LYS A 331 -12.86 -10.76 26.11
CA LYS A 331 -13.47 -9.52 26.62
C LYS A 331 -14.19 -8.81 25.49
N ARG A 332 -15.27 -8.15 25.81
CA ARG A 332 -15.97 -7.30 24.85
C ARG A 332 -15.21 -6.01 24.59
N VAL A 333 -15.31 -5.47 23.38
CA VAL A 333 -14.67 -4.20 23.00
C VAL A 333 -15.11 -3.08 23.95
N GLU A 334 -16.40 -3.04 24.30
CA GLU A 334 -16.97 -2.01 25.17
C GLU A 334 -16.48 -2.10 26.63
N GLU A 335 -16.00 -3.26 27.09
CA GLU A 335 -15.39 -3.36 28.42
C GLU A 335 -14.02 -2.68 28.48
N ILE A 336 -13.33 -2.61 27.33
CA ILE A 336 -11.98 -2.04 27.23
C ILE A 336 -12.04 -0.58 26.82
N PHE A 337 -12.83 -0.25 25.79
CA PHE A 337 -12.83 1.06 25.09
C PHE A 337 -14.13 1.84 25.24
N LYS A 338 -14.96 1.54 26.26
CA LYS A 338 -16.28 2.18 26.42
C LYS A 338 -16.29 3.68 26.22
N ASN A 339 -15.40 4.40 26.91
CA ASN A 339 -15.39 5.87 26.90
C ASN A 339 -15.00 6.40 25.50
N VAL A 340 -14.07 5.74 24.81
CA VAL A 340 -13.63 6.09 23.46
C VAL A 340 -14.78 5.87 22.47
N ILE A 341 -15.45 4.73 22.54
CA ILE A 341 -16.57 4.37 21.66
C ILE A 341 -17.73 5.35 21.89
N ASP A 342 -18.18 5.53 23.15
CA ASP A 342 -19.29 6.42 23.49
C ASP A 342 -19.03 7.88 23.05
N LYS A 343 -17.77 8.34 23.15
CA LYS A 343 -17.36 9.67 22.68
C LYS A 343 -17.49 9.77 21.16
N ASN A 344 -16.85 8.86 20.43
CA ASN A 344 -16.78 8.90 18.97
C ASN A 344 -18.15 8.67 18.31
N ILE A 345 -19.05 7.88 18.93
CA ILE A 345 -20.44 7.74 18.47
C ILE A 345 -21.19 9.08 18.65
N ARG A 346 -21.05 9.74 19.81
CA ARG A 346 -21.69 11.06 20.03
C ARG A 346 -21.20 12.14 19.07
N GLU A 347 -19.91 12.09 18.70
CA GLU A 347 -19.29 13.01 17.76
C GLU A 347 -19.61 12.66 16.30
N GLY A 348 -20.21 11.48 16.08
CA GLY A 348 -20.63 11.00 14.78
C GLY A 348 -19.48 10.47 13.92
N TYR A 349 -18.38 10.01 14.53
CA TYR A 349 -17.25 9.40 13.83
C TYR A 349 -17.35 7.88 13.77
N LEU A 350 -17.95 7.25 14.80
CA LEU A 350 -18.20 5.82 14.87
C LEU A 350 -19.69 5.52 14.90
N GLU A 351 -20.04 4.32 14.44
CA GLU A 351 -21.37 3.74 14.58
C GLU A 351 -21.26 2.23 14.82
N ILE A 352 -22.31 1.65 15.39
CA ILE A 352 -22.46 0.19 15.49
C ILE A 352 -23.60 -0.21 14.54
N GLU A 353 -23.28 -1.06 13.57
CA GLU A 353 -24.25 -1.66 12.66
C GLU A 353 -24.22 -3.19 12.82
N GLY A 354 -25.34 -3.73 13.31
CA GLY A 354 -25.39 -5.15 13.71
C GLY A 354 -24.42 -5.44 14.83
N ASN A 355 -23.43 -6.31 14.58
CA ASN A 355 -22.35 -6.65 15.52
C ASN A 355 -21.00 -6.04 15.12
N LYS A 356 -21.00 -4.98 14.30
CA LYS A 356 -19.76 -4.35 13.82
C LYS A 356 -19.65 -2.91 14.29
N LEU A 357 -18.47 -2.56 14.83
CA LEU A 357 -18.06 -1.20 15.12
C LEU A 357 -17.28 -0.67 13.92
N ARG A 358 -17.73 0.40 13.30
CA ARG A 358 -17.12 0.97 12.10
C ARG A 358 -17.10 2.48 12.08
N LEU A 359 -16.28 3.06 11.18
CA LEU A 359 -16.30 4.49 10.91
C LEU A 359 -17.57 4.87 10.15
N THR A 360 -18.16 6.00 10.51
CA THR A 360 -19.18 6.68 9.68
C THR A 360 -18.49 7.35 8.49
N ARG A 361 -19.27 7.82 7.52
CA ARG A 361 -18.72 8.63 6.41
C ARG A 361 -17.93 9.85 6.90
N LYS A 362 -18.41 10.53 7.95
CA LYS A 362 -17.67 11.62 8.61
C LYS A 362 -16.39 11.11 9.25
N GLY A 363 -16.45 9.97 9.92
CA GLY A 363 -15.31 9.33 10.58
C GLY A 363 -14.19 8.93 9.62
N LEU A 364 -14.49 8.58 8.36
CA LEU A 364 -13.47 8.21 7.36
C LEU A 364 -12.44 9.33 7.14
N PHE A 365 -12.87 10.59 7.12
CA PHE A 365 -11.96 11.73 6.96
C PHE A 365 -11.10 11.96 8.20
N TYR A 366 -11.64 11.71 9.39
CA TYR A 366 -10.96 11.88 10.69
C TYR A 366 -10.40 10.56 11.25
N GLY A 367 -10.24 9.54 10.40
CA GLY A 367 -9.85 8.18 10.84
C GLY A 367 -8.59 8.14 11.70
N ASN A 368 -7.54 8.88 11.35
CA ASN A 368 -6.30 8.89 12.12
C ASN A 368 -6.49 9.44 13.55
N ASP A 369 -7.34 10.45 13.72
CA ASP A 369 -7.66 11.01 15.05
C ASP A 369 -8.42 9.96 15.87
N VAL A 370 -9.41 9.30 15.27
CA VAL A 370 -10.17 8.22 15.91
C VAL A 370 -9.26 7.05 16.30
N PHE A 371 -8.37 6.62 15.40
CA PHE A 371 -7.46 5.48 15.66
C PHE A 371 -6.52 5.74 16.83
N SER A 372 -6.03 6.96 16.96
CA SER A 372 -5.11 7.34 18.04
C SER A 372 -5.75 7.22 19.43
N GLU A 373 -7.09 7.30 19.54
CA GLU A 373 -7.82 7.17 20.80
C GLU A 373 -7.93 5.71 21.29
N PHE A 374 -7.67 4.71 20.43
CA PHE A 374 -7.67 3.30 20.81
C PHE A 374 -6.33 2.80 21.35
N LEU A 375 -5.38 3.69 21.62
CA LEU A 375 -4.15 3.36 22.33
C LEU A 375 -4.44 3.34 23.84
N LEU A 376 -4.05 2.26 24.51
CA LEU A 376 -4.22 2.06 25.94
C LEU A 376 -3.02 2.64 26.70
N ASP A 377 -3.24 3.25 27.87
CA ASP A 377 -2.19 3.78 28.76
C ASP A 377 -1.26 2.70 29.33
#